data_49176087e588f9b038c14c7a42f179e2
#
_entry.id   49176087e588f9b038c14c7a42f179e2
#
_cell.length_a   1.000
_cell.length_b   1.000
_cell.length_c   1.000
_cell.angle_alpha   90.00
_cell.angle_beta   90.00
_cell.angle_gamma   90.00
#
_symmetry.space_group_name_H-M   'P 1'
#
loop_
_entity.id
_entity.type
_entity.pdbx_description
1 polymer ?
#
loop_
_entity_poly.entity_id
_entity_poly.type
_entity_poly.pdbx_seq_one_letter_code
_entity_poly.pdbx_strand_id
1 'polypeptide(L)'
;MLTIPQEYTTKCESAGTVSTLSYGEKSLLLYSPIEPSDRILYLIHGGSGDQHSFFCPEFLNMVDHMIDNGVLEPLYIVSPCFYDPAEKDKTPSSSGIAVKKFCKELREQIIPSVEGYIGVSFSRKTRAISGFSMGGVTTWYAFLQALDLFYWFLPLSGDCWVCGETGGGKYPEKTATELVSAVSRQGSPDFRIHVITGSKDIAFPNLDAQIKAMEKYPAVFGEKLNYEVLEGGVHDYETIFRYLFNAMPVLFSKPEIQA
;
A
#
# COMPACT_ATOMS: atom_id res chain seq x y z
N MET A 1 -9.52 -9.69 12.75
CA MET A 1 -9.76 -8.30 12.28
C MET A 1 -11.11 -7.79 12.72
N LEU A 2 -11.15 -6.55 13.24
CA LEU A 2 -12.37 -5.85 13.64
C LEU A 2 -13.23 -5.52 12.40
N THR A 3 -14.53 -5.36 12.60
CA THR A 3 -15.44 -4.80 11.60
C THR A 3 -15.46 -3.29 11.70
N ILE A 4 -15.65 -2.61 10.58
CA ILE A 4 -15.81 -1.16 10.56
C ILE A 4 -17.11 -0.82 11.28
N PRO A 5 -17.11 0.08 12.28
CA PRO A 5 -18.33 0.54 12.96
C PRO A 5 -19.29 1.18 11.96
N GLN A 6 -20.59 0.96 12.16
CA GLN A 6 -21.61 1.47 11.24
C GLN A 6 -21.62 3.01 11.17
N GLU A 7 -21.35 3.69 12.27
CA GLU A 7 -21.25 5.15 12.33
C GLU A 7 -20.12 5.70 11.44
N TYR A 8 -19.09 4.92 11.14
CA TYR A 8 -17.97 5.32 10.28
C TYR A 8 -18.35 5.35 8.78
N THR A 9 -19.54 4.87 8.42
CA THR A 9 -20.06 4.97 7.05
C THR A 9 -20.74 6.31 6.75
N THR A 10 -21.01 7.11 7.79
CA THR A 10 -21.64 8.42 7.66
C THR A 10 -20.59 9.53 7.68
N LYS A 11 -20.95 10.72 7.17
CA LYS A 11 -20.04 11.87 7.15
C LYS A 11 -19.61 12.25 8.56
N CYS A 12 -18.31 12.36 8.80
CA CYS A 12 -17.72 12.90 10.02
C CYS A 12 -17.85 14.43 10.04
N GLU A 13 -18.06 15.03 11.22
CA GLU A 13 -18.06 16.49 11.38
C GLU A 13 -16.64 17.06 11.24
N SER A 14 -15.65 16.35 11.77
CA SER A 14 -14.23 16.69 11.70
C SER A 14 -13.60 16.02 10.47
N ALA A 15 -13.92 16.47 9.26
CA ALA A 15 -13.45 15.88 8.02
C ALA A 15 -12.21 16.58 7.47
N GLY A 16 -11.25 15.79 7.00
CA GLY A 16 -10.13 16.29 6.20
C GLY A 16 -10.55 16.82 4.83
N THR A 17 -9.61 17.25 4.03
CA THR A 17 -9.85 17.80 2.70
C THR A 17 -9.22 16.95 1.62
N VAL A 18 -9.86 16.89 0.45
CA VAL A 18 -9.33 16.21 -0.74
C VAL A 18 -8.97 17.25 -1.79
N SER A 19 -7.72 17.20 -2.26
CA SER A 19 -7.20 18.03 -3.34
C SER A 19 -6.78 17.18 -4.54
N THR A 20 -6.91 17.73 -5.75
CA THR A 20 -6.35 17.12 -6.97
C THR A 20 -5.05 17.82 -7.30
N LEU A 21 -3.96 17.06 -7.41
CA LEU A 21 -2.64 17.57 -7.81
C LEU A 21 -2.29 17.01 -9.18
N SER A 22 -1.69 17.87 -10.03
CA SER A 22 -1.15 17.46 -11.33
C SER A 22 0.35 17.17 -11.21
N TYR A 23 0.80 16.12 -11.92
CA TYR A 23 2.22 15.81 -12.09
C TYR A 23 2.43 15.29 -13.53
N GLY A 24 3.21 16.02 -14.32
CA GLY A 24 3.28 15.77 -15.76
C GLY A 24 1.89 15.88 -16.41
N GLU A 25 1.49 14.86 -17.15
CA GLU A 25 0.17 14.76 -17.81
C GLU A 25 -0.88 14.01 -16.95
N LYS A 26 -0.50 13.59 -15.74
CA LYS A 26 -1.35 12.83 -14.82
C LYS A 26 -1.82 13.69 -13.66
N SER A 27 -2.78 13.15 -12.93
CA SER A 27 -3.23 13.69 -11.64
C SER A 27 -3.29 12.61 -10.58
N LEU A 28 -3.25 13.06 -9.34
CA LEU A 28 -3.45 12.24 -8.16
C LEU A 28 -4.45 12.93 -7.21
N LEU A 29 -5.00 12.17 -6.29
CA LEU A 29 -5.78 12.72 -5.18
C LEU A 29 -4.94 12.72 -3.90
N LEU A 30 -5.04 13.81 -3.14
CA LEU A 30 -4.41 13.99 -1.84
C LEU A 30 -5.49 14.25 -0.79
N TYR A 31 -5.60 13.37 0.19
CA TYR A 31 -6.30 13.65 1.43
C TYR A 31 -5.35 14.32 2.41
N SER A 32 -5.78 15.44 2.95
CA SER A 32 -5.06 16.20 3.98
C SER A 32 -5.89 16.20 5.27
N PRO A 33 -5.34 15.72 6.40
CA PRO A 33 -6.02 15.78 7.69
C PRO A 33 -6.18 17.25 8.14
N ILE A 34 -7.08 17.50 9.11
CA ILE A 34 -7.26 18.84 9.70
C ILE A 34 -5.98 19.29 10.39
N GLU A 35 -5.43 18.41 11.23
CA GLU A 35 -4.17 18.69 11.94
C GLU A 35 -2.98 18.27 11.06
N PRO A 36 -1.95 19.11 10.93
CA PRO A 36 -0.74 18.75 10.20
C PRO A 36 -0.10 17.47 10.73
N SER A 37 0.48 16.67 9.84
CA SER A 37 1.11 15.40 10.18
C SER A 37 2.50 15.28 9.54
N ASP A 38 3.36 14.49 10.16
CA ASP A 38 4.64 14.04 9.60
C ASP A 38 4.54 12.66 8.92
N ARG A 39 3.32 12.11 8.75
CA ARG A 39 3.03 10.77 8.23
C ARG A 39 2.30 10.84 6.90
N ILE A 40 2.70 9.97 5.97
CA ILE A 40 2.10 9.91 4.64
C ILE A 40 1.99 8.47 4.14
N LEU A 41 0.82 8.13 3.59
CA LEU A 41 0.51 6.84 2.97
C LEU A 41 0.24 7.03 1.48
N TYR A 42 1.00 6.34 0.63
CA TYR A 42 0.72 6.20 -0.80
C TYR A 42 -0.15 4.96 -0.99
N LEU A 43 -1.39 5.14 -1.46
CA LEU A 43 -2.41 4.10 -1.56
C LEU A 43 -2.79 3.84 -3.02
N ILE A 44 -2.41 2.67 -3.54
CA ILE A 44 -2.41 2.33 -4.95
C ILE A 44 -3.61 1.44 -5.31
N HIS A 45 -4.38 1.84 -6.30
CA HIS A 45 -5.60 1.16 -6.76
C HIS A 45 -5.35 -0.22 -7.39
N GLY A 46 -6.42 -1.01 -7.55
CA GLY A 46 -6.41 -2.29 -8.27
C GLY A 46 -6.37 -2.14 -9.79
N GLY A 47 -6.23 -3.26 -10.50
CA GLY A 47 -6.00 -3.29 -11.94
C GLY A 47 -7.08 -2.64 -12.81
N SER A 48 -8.34 -2.63 -12.39
CA SER A 48 -9.45 -1.97 -13.11
C SER A 48 -9.71 -0.54 -12.66
N GLY A 49 -8.99 -0.06 -11.63
CA GLY A 49 -9.22 1.21 -10.97
C GLY A 49 -8.41 2.38 -11.54
N ASP A 50 -8.47 3.47 -10.79
CA ASP A 50 -7.73 4.71 -10.96
C ASP A 50 -7.54 5.40 -9.60
N GLN A 51 -7.07 6.65 -9.58
CA GLN A 51 -6.85 7.43 -8.37
C GLN A 51 -8.12 7.67 -7.52
N HIS A 52 -9.33 7.51 -8.07
CA HIS A 52 -10.59 7.69 -7.34
C HIS A 52 -11.04 6.43 -6.59
N SER A 53 -10.46 5.27 -6.89
CA SER A 53 -10.94 3.97 -6.40
C SER A 53 -11.00 3.85 -4.87
N PHE A 54 -10.09 4.50 -4.15
CA PHE A 54 -10.12 4.59 -2.70
C PHE A 54 -10.80 5.86 -2.17
N PHE A 55 -10.86 6.93 -2.96
CA PHE A 55 -11.36 8.22 -2.54
C PHE A 55 -12.89 8.35 -2.72
N CYS A 56 -13.60 7.33 -2.26
CA CYS A 56 -15.06 7.31 -2.17
C CYS A 56 -15.52 7.73 -0.75
N PRO A 57 -16.79 8.13 -0.59
CA PRO A 57 -17.32 8.56 0.70
C PRO A 57 -17.11 7.54 1.82
N GLU A 58 -17.27 6.25 1.54
CA GLU A 58 -17.13 5.17 2.52
C GLU A 58 -15.72 5.11 3.12
N PHE A 59 -14.69 5.22 2.28
CA PHE A 59 -13.31 5.20 2.75
C PHE A 59 -12.94 6.50 3.47
N LEU A 60 -13.32 7.66 2.91
CA LEU A 60 -12.97 8.96 3.49
C LEU A 60 -13.65 9.16 4.84
N ASN A 61 -14.94 8.84 4.95
CA ASN A 61 -15.66 8.89 6.22
C ASN A 61 -15.01 7.99 7.27
N MET A 62 -14.62 6.77 6.89
CA MET A 62 -13.92 5.85 7.78
C MET A 62 -12.60 6.47 8.30
N VAL A 63 -11.80 7.05 7.43
CA VAL A 63 -10.54 7.70 7.81
C VAL A 63 -10.77 8.87 8.75
N ASP A 64 -11.73 9.73 8.42
CA ASP A 64 -12.09 10.90 9.22
C ASP A 64 -12.54 10.49 10.64
N HIS A 65 -13.43 9.51 10.75
CA HIS A 65 -13.87 8.98 12.06
C HIS A 65 -12.75 8.31 12.84
N MET A 66 -11.84 7.58 12.16
CA MET A 66 -10.70 6.98 12.83
C MET A 66 -9.78 8.03 13.44
N ILE A 67 -9.57 9.15 12.76
CA ILE A 67 -8.74 10.26 13.25
C ILE A 67 -9.47 11.00 14.38
N ASP A 68 -10.72 11.38 14.20
CA ASP A 68 -11.53 12.11 15.16
C ASP A 68 -11.67 11.35 16.49
N ASN A 69 -11.81 10.03 16.43
CA ASN A 69 -11.90 9.15 17.61
C ASN A 69 -10.52 8.74 18.20
N GLY A 70 -9.40 9.23 17.65
CA GLY A 70 -8.05 8.92 18.12
C GLY A 70 -7.62 7.46 17.90
N VAL A 71 -8.30 6.73 17.01
CA VAL A 71 -7.94 5.36 16.59
C VAL A 71 -6.79 5.40 15.60
N LEU A 72 -6.72 6.45 14.79
CA LEU A 72 -5.69 6.68 13.79
C LEU A 72 -5.07 8.05 14.03
N GLU A 73 -3.75 8.10 14.13
CA GLU A 73 -3.04 9.37 14.13
C GLU A 73 -3.20 10.08 12.77
N PRO A 74 -3.30 11.43 12.74
CA PRO A 74 -3.41 12.17 11.51
C PRO A 74 -2.34 11.77 10.50
N LEU A 75 -2.71 11.58 9.21
CA LEU A 75 -1.79 11.29 8.12
C LEU A 75 -2.32 11.84 6.80
N TYR A 76 -1.40 12.15 5.89
CA TYR A 76 -1.74 12.41 4.50
C TYR A 76 -1.94 11.09 3.76
N ILE A 77 -2.93 11.03 2.83
CA ILE A 77 -3.11 9.86 1.96
C ILE A 77 -3.05 10.34 0.52
N VAL A 78 -2.19 9.71 -0.28
CA VAL A 78 -1.98 10.01 -1.69
C VAL A 78 -2.48 8.85 -2.53
N SER A 79 -3.41 9.11 -3.44
CA SER A 79 -3.90 8.12 -4.39
C SER A 79 -3.51 8.50 -5.81
N PRO A 80 -2.38 7.99 -6.32
CA PRO A 80 -1.95 8.17 -7.70
C PRO A 80 -2.51 7.07 -8.62
N CYS A 81 -2.38 7.25 -9.93
CA CYS A 81 -2.69 6.23 -10.93
C CYS A 81 -1.40 5.73 -11.60
N PHE A 82 -1.17 4.42 -11.60
CA PHE A 82 -0.01 3.83 -12.28
C PHE A 82 -0.19 3.68 -13.79
N TYR A 83 -1.41 3.82 -14.31
CA TYR A 83 -1.63 3.80 -15.75
C TYR A 83 -1.24 5.12 -16.41
N ASP A 84 -0.77 5.02 -17.64
CA ASP A 84 -0.66 6.16 -18.54
C ASP A 84 -2.08 6.65 -18.91
N PRO A 85 -2.36 7.95 -18.99
CA PRO A 85 -3.67 8.46 -19.44
C PRO A 85 -4.10 7.96 -20.81
N ALA A 86 -3.14 7.64 -21.69
CA ALA A 86 -3.40 7.06 -23.00
C ALA A 86 -3.65 5.54 -22.98
N GLU A 87 -3.39 4.86 -21.83
CA GLU A 87 -3.54 3.41 -21.73
C GLU A 87 -5.01 3.00 -21.70
N LYS A 88 -5.45 2.33 -22.73
CA LYS A 88 -6.83 1.83 -22.87
C LYS A 88 -6.93 0.36 -22.49
N ASP A 89 -5.83 -0.37 -22.57
CA ASP A 89 -5.76 -1.80 -22.26
C ASP A 89 -5.27 -2.03 -20.83
N LYS A 90 -6.17 -2.44 -19.97
CA LYS A 90 -5.89 -2.75 -18.56
C LYS A 90 -5.82 -4.27 -18.32
N THR A 91 -5.23 -5.02 -19.22
CA THR A 91 -4.96 -6.45 -19.04
C THR A 91 -3.90 -6.69 -17.95
N PRO A 92 -3.81 -7.90 -17.38
CA PRO A 92 -2.73 -8.23 -16.45
C PRO A 92 -1.33 -7.97 -17.03
N SER A 93 -1.12 -8.23 -18.32
CA SER A 93 0.16 -8.00 -18.99
C SER A 93 0.53 -6.52 -19.06
N SER A 94 -0.39 -5.66 -19.55
CA SER A 94 -0.16 -4.20 -19.63
C SER A 94 -0.03 -3.59 -18.25
N SER A 95 -0.85 -4.01 -17.28
CA SER A 95 -0.75 -3.61 -15.88
C SER A 95 0.61 -3.98 -15.28
N GLY A 96 1.11 -5.19 -15.54
CA GLY A 96 2.44 -5.62 -15.09
C GLY A 96 3.59 -4.76 -15.64
N ILE A 97 3.45 -4.22 -16.86
CA ILE A 97 4.43 -3.27 -17.42
C ILE A 97 4.29 -1.90 -16.74
N ALA A 98 3.06 -1.41 -16.54
CA ALA A 98 2.81 -0.12 -15.91
C ALA A 98 3.38 -0.06 -14.49
N VAL A 99 3.12 -1.06 -13.64
CA VAL A 99 3.60 -1.08 -12.25
C VAL A 99 5.13 -1.13 -12.15
N LYS A 100 5.83 -1.76 -13.10
CA LYS A 100 7.30 -1.77 -13.13
C LYS A 100 7.89 -0.36 -13.33
N LYS A 101 7.22 0.47 -14.13
CA LYS A 101 7.65 1.85 -14.42
C LYS A 101 7.27 2.81 -13.30
N PHE A 102 6.24 2.49 -12.55
CA PHE A 102 5.62 3.38 -11.57
C PHE A 102 6.57 3.77 -10.41
N CYS A 103 7.48 2.89 -10.01
CA CYS A 103 8.46 3.21 -8.95
C CYS A 103 9.39 4.38 -9.35
N LYS A 104 9.73 4.49 -10.65
CA LYS A 104 10.47 5.64 -11.15
C LYS A 104 9.63 6.92 -11.08
N GLU A 105 8.38 6.84 -11.48
CA GLU A 105 7.43 7.95 -11.43
C GLU A 105 7.17 8.41 -9.98
N LEU A 106 7.02 7.47 -9.02
CA LEU A 106 6.94 7.76 -7.59
C LEU A 106 8.13 8.62 -7.14
N ARG A 107 9.35 8.23 -7.49
CA ARG A 107 10.59 8.89 -7.07
C ARG A 107 10.76 10.27 -7.70
N GLU A 108 10.56 10.36 -9.01
CA GLU A 108 10.96 11.52 -9.80
C GLU A 108 9.88 12.60 -9.90
N GLN A 109 8.61 12.22 -9.73
CA GLN A 109 7.47 13.11 -9.98
C GLN A 109 6.49 13.18 -8.81
N ILE A 110 5.95 12.03 -8.37
CA ILE A 110 4.83 12.00 -7.42
C ILE A 110 5.28 12.52 -6.05
N ILE A 111 6.31 11.92 -5.45
CA ILE A 111 6.81 12.33 -4.12
C ILE A 111 7.21 13.80 -4.12
N PRO A 112 8.05 14.31 -5.06
CA PRO A 112 8.40 15.71 -5.10
C PRO A 112 7.21 16.66 -5.26
N SER A 113 6.23 16.31 -6.09
CA SER A 113 5.03 17.13 -6.31
C SER A 113 4.15 17.22 -5.07
N VAL A 114 3.95 16.10 -4.39
CA VAL A 114 3.15 16.03 -3.15
C VAL A 114 3.83 16.79 -2.02
N GLU A 115 5.12 16.53 -1.77
CA GLU A 115 5.88 17.19 -0.71
C GLU A 115 6.01 18.68 -0.98
N GLY A 116 6.20 19.08 -2.25
CA GLY A 116 6.22 20.50 -2.64
C GLY A 116 4.87 21.19 -2.42
N TYR A 117 3.74 20.50 -2.64
CA TYR A 117 2.41 21.05 -2.39
C TYR A 117 2.11 21.18 -0.88
N ILE A 118 2.44 20.16 -0.09
CA ILE A 118 2.23 20.17 1.37
C ILE A 118 3.20 21.16 2.05
N GLY A 119 4.37 21.38 1.46
CA GLY A 119 5.45 22.18 2.07
C GLY A 119 6.24 21.43 3.15
N VAL A 120 6.15 20.08 3.17
CA VAL A 120 6.82 19.20 4.14
C VAL A 120 7.53 18.08 3.43
N SER A 121 8.76 17.79 3.82
CA SER A 121 9.50 16.59 3.38
C SER A 121 9.35 15.48 4.43
N PHE A 122 8.84 14.33 3.99
CA PHE A 122 8.64 13.19 4.87
C PHE A 122 9.90 12.32 4.94
N SER A 123 10.21 11.85 6.13
CA SER A 123 11.28 10.87 6.30
C SER A 123 10.86 9.51 5.75
N ARG A 124 11.83 8.67 5.44
CA ARG A 124 11.56 7.28 5.05
C ARG A 124 10.70 6.54 6.10
N LYS A 125 10.94 6.78 7.40
CA LYS A 125 10.24 6.11 8.50
C LYS A 125 8.78 6.53 8.65
N THR A 126 8.44 7.71 8.16
CA THR A 126 7.09 8.25 8.21
C THR A 126 6.38 8.18 6.85
N ARG A 127 6.98 7.45 5.89
CA ARG A 127 6.41 7.20 4.57
C ARG A 127 6.05 5.73 4.41
N ALA A 128 4.79 5.47 4.08
CA ALA A 128 4.22 4.15 3.82
C ALA A 128 3.73 4.03 2.38
N ILE A 129 3.73 2.80 1.85
CA ILE A 129 3.08 2.45 0.59
C ILE A 129 2.20 1.23 0.77
N SER A 130 1.00 1.30 0.23
CA SER A 130 0.01 0.24 0.23
C SER A 130 -0.71 0.16 -1.11
N GLY A 131 -1.40 -0.91 -1.36
CA GLY A 131 -2.28 -1.00 -2.51
C GLY A 131 -2.97 -2.35 -2.62
N PHE A 132 -4.08 -2.35 -3.34
CA PHE A 132 -4.96 -3.50 -3.54
C PHE A 132 -4.70 -4.20 -4.87
N SER A 133 -4.66 -5.53 -4.91
CA SER A 133 -4.55 -6.31 -6.15
C SER A 133 -3.31 -5.89 -6.96
N MET A 134 -3.46 -5.30 -8.12
CA MET A 134 -2.33 -4.71 -8.87
C MET A 134 -1.61 -3.62 -8.09
N GLY A 135 -2.29 -2.90 -7.18
CA GLY A 135 -1.66 -2.01 -6.21
C GLY A 135 -0.80 -2.77 -5.20
N GLY A 136 -1.21 -3.98 -4.80
CA GLY A 136 -0.40 -4.89 -3.99
C GLY A 136 0.85 -5.35 -4.74
N VAL A 137 0.70 -5.72 -6.02
CA VAL A 137 1.84 -5.98 -6.93
C VAL A 137 2.77 -4.76 -7.01
N THR A 138 2.21 -3.55 -7.13
CA THR A 138 2.97 -2.29 -7.14
C THR A 138 3.73 -2.08 -5.83
N THR A 139 3.12 -2.41 -4.70
CA THR A 139 3.76 -2.34 -3.37
C THR A 139 4.98 -3.27 -3.30
N TRP A 140 4.90 -4.47 -3.86
CA TRP A 140 6.05 -5.37 -3.96
C TRP A 140 7.14 -4.82 -4.90
N TYR A 141 6.77 -4.16 -6.01
CA TYR A 141 7.77 -3.50 -6.85
C TYR A 141 8.43 -2.31 -6.14
N ALA A 142 7.69 -1.56 -5.33
CA ALA A 142 8.27 -0.53 -4.48
C ALA A 142 9.26 -1.14 -3.47
N PHE A 143 8.95 -2.29 -2.87
CA PHE A 143 9.90 -3.02 -2.02
C PHE A 143 11.17 -3.42 -2.77
N LEU A 144 11.04 -3.90 -4.01
CA LEU A 144 12.18 -4.29 -4.85
C LEU A 144 13.10 -3.13 -5.26
N GLN A 145 12.59 -1.88 -5.35
CA GLN A 145 13.27 -0.78 -6.03
C GLN A 145 13.38 0.52 -5.22
N ALA A 146 12.66 0.65 -4.11
CA ALA A 146 12.48 1.92 -3.39
C ALA A 146 12.47 1.76 -1.86
N LEU A 147 13.29 0.83 -1.33
CA LEU A 147 13.50 0.68 0.12
C LEU A 147 14.11 1.93 0.76
N ASP A 148 14.78 2.76 0.00
CA ASP A 148 15.31 4.06 0.44
C ASP A 148 14.24 5.14 0.57
N LEU A 149 13.06 4.96 -0.05
CA LEU A 149 11.94 5.90 0.02
C LEU A 149 10.92 5.53 1.09
N PHE A 150 10.69 4.23 1.30
CA PHE A 150 9.63 3.71 2.18
C PHE A 150 10.20 2.83 3.28
N TYR A 151 9.58 2.90 4.45
CA TYR A 151 9.85 1.99 5.56
C TYR A 151 8.71 0.97 5.73
N TRP A 152 7.46 1.38 5.47
CA TRP A 152 6.26 0.59 5.65
C TRP A 152 5.69 0.15 4.31
N PHE A 153 5.50 -1.15 4.15
CA PHE A 153 4.93 -1.77 2.96
C PHE A 153 3.70 -2.58 3.36
N LEU A 154 2.55 -2.25 2.78
CA LEU A 154 1.28 -2.91 3.08
C LEU A 154 0.65 -3.44 1.78
N PRO A 155 1.15 -4.55 1.20
CA PRO A 155 0.54 -5.16 0.03
C PRO A 155 -0.75 -5.88 0.42
N LEU A 156 -1.87 -5.51 -0.20
CA LEU A 156 -3.20 -6.05 0.04
C LEU A 156 -3.62 -6.90 -1.15
N SER A 157 -3.89 -8.19 -0.92
CA SER A 157 -4.43 -9.12 -1.93
C SER A 157 -3.72 -9.06 -3.29
N GLY A 158 -2.39 -9.08 -3.27
CA GLY A 158 -1.55 -9.06 -4.48
C GLY A 158 -0.17 -9.64 -4.19
N ASP A 159 0.24 -10.63 -4.98
CA ASP A 159 1.56 -11.27 -4.90
C ASP A 159 2.63 -10.52 -5.73
N CYS A 160 3.88 -10.83 -5.51
CA CYS A 160 5.00 -10.21 -6.21
C CYS A 160 5.20 -10.83 -7.61
N TRP A 161 5.15 -9.99 -8.65
CA TRP A 161 5.28 -10.42 -10.04
C TRP A 161 6.70 -10.28 -10.60
N VAL A 162 7.72 -10.23 -9.76
CA VAL A 162 9.12 -10.11 -10.21
C VAL A 162 9.55 -11.27 -11.11
N CYS A 163 9.02 -12.47 -10.89
CA CYS A 163 9.23 -13.66 -11.71
C CYS A 163 8.18 -13.87 -12.82
N GLY A 164 7.41 -12.83 -13.16
CA GLY A 164 6.31 -12.85 -14.11
C GLY A 164 4.95 -12.77 -13.41
N GLU A 165 3.90 -12.76 -14.20
CA GLU A 165 2.52 -12.72 -13.71
C GLU A 165 2.23 -13.88 -12.73
N THR A 166 1.68 -13.53 -11.56
CA THR A 166 1.46 -14.44 -10.43
C THR A 166 2.73 -15.21 -10.01
N GLY A 167 3.89 -14.52 -10.11
CA GLY A 167 5.20 -15.12 -9.82
C GLY A 167 5.36 -15.56 -8.38
N GLY A 168 4.69 -14.89 -7.43
CA GLY A 168 4.64 -15.30 -6.03
C GLY A 168 4.06 -16.69 -5.82
N GLY A 169 3.03 -17.04 -6.58
CA GLY A 169 2.43 -18.39 -6.55
C GLY A 169 3.14 -19.39 -7.45
N LYS A 170 3.45 -19.00 -8.69
CA LYS A 170 4.07 -19.91 -9.67
C LYS A 170 5.51 -20.26 -9.34
N TYR A 171 6.26 -19.34 -8.76
CA TYR A 171 7.69 -19.46 -8.47
C TYR A 171 8.03 -18.89 -7.09
N PRO A 172 7.40 -19.39 -6.00
CA PRO A 172 7.49 -18.77 -4.68
C PRO A 172 8.91 -18.67 -4.15
N GLU A 173 9.72 -19.72 -4.28
CA GLU A 173 11.11 -19.73 -3.81
C GLU A 173 11.98 -18.72 -4.59
N LYS A 174 11.80 -18.65 -5.90
CA LYS A 174 12.53 -17.71 -6.74
C LYS A 174 12.11 -16.27 -6.41
N THR A 175 10.82 -16.03 -6.22
CA THR A 175 10.29 -14.73 -5.82
C THR A 175 10.85 -14.30 -4.46
N ALA A 176 10.85 -15.20 -3.46
CA ALA A 176 11.45 -14.91 -2.16
C ALA A 176 12.95 -14.59 -2.27
N THR A 177 13.70 -15.33 -3.08
CA THR A 177 15.14 -15.07 -3.35
C THR A 177 15.36 -13.69 -3.98
N GLU A 178 14.52 -13.28 -4.92
CA GLU A 178 14.60 -11.94 -5.52
C GLU A 178 14.31 -10.82 -4.50
N LEU A 179 13.33 -11.03 -3.60
CA LEU A 179 13.04 -10.09 -2.53
C LEU A 179 14.21 -9.98 -1.54
N VAL A 180 14.81 -11.08 -1.13
CA VAL A 180 16.03 -11.10 -0.30
C VAL A 180 17.17 -10.37 -0.99
N SER A 181 17.40 -10.66 -2.27
CA SER A 181 18.44 -10.02 -3.07
C SER A 181 18.23 -8.52 -3.21
N ALA A 182 16.96 -8.06 -3.29
CA ALA A 182 16.63 -6.66 -3.34
C ALA A 182 17.00 -5.92 -2.05
N VAL A 183 16.79 -6.53 -0.89
CA VAL A 183 17.22 -5.98 0.41
C VAL A 183 18.73 -5.79 0.43
N SER A 184 19.48 -6.80 0.01
CA SER A 184 20.96 -6.74 -0.03
C SER A 184 21.47 -5.70 -1.02
N ARG A 185 20.91 -5.63 -2.23
CA ARG A 185 21.28 -4.64 -3.25
C ARG A 185 21.07 -3.20 -2.80
N GLN A 186 20.09 -2.96 -1.93
CA GLN A 186 19.76 -1.62 -1.42
C GLN A 186 20.44 -1.32 -0.07
N GLY A 187 21.48 -2.07 0.31
CA GLY A 187 22.27 -1.81 1.51
C GLY A 187 21.64 -2.33 2.81
N SER A 188 20.73 -3.28 2.70
CA SER A 188 20.06 -3.94 3.83
C SER A 188 19.40 -2.97 4.84
N PRO A 189 18.61 -1.98 4.39
CA PRO A 189 17.93 -1.07 5.29
C PRO A 189 16.89 -1.81 6.12
N ASP A 190 16.54 -1.27 7.27
CA ASP A 190 15.41 -1.78 8.05
C ASP A 190 14.08 -1.44 7.35
N PHE A 191 13.03 -2.26 7.56
CA PHE A 191 11.69 -2.08 6.97
C PHE A 191 10.64 -2.84 7.78
N ARG A 192 9.38 -2.60 7.44
CA ARG A 192 8.24 -3.40 7.92
C ARG A 192 7.33 -3.74 6.74
N ILE A 193 6.89 -4.98 6.71
CA ILE A 193 5.91 -5.47 5.73
C ILE A 193 4.70 -6.01 6.51
N HIS A 194 3.50 -5.53 6.17
CA HIS A 194 2.26 -6.07 6.70
C HIS A 194 1.39 -6.51 5.53
N VAL A 195 1.31 -7.81 5.31
CA VAL A 195 0.58 -8.43 4.20
C VAL A 195 -0.79 -8.85 4.67
N ILE A 196 -1.83 -8.49 3.92
CA ILE A 196 -3.20 -8.89 4.26
C ILE A 196 -3.91 -9.42 3.02
N THR A 197 -4.68 -10.50 3.21
CA THR A 197 -5.56 -11.08 2.18
C THR A 197 -6.76 -11.77 2.81
N GLY A 198 -7.70 -12.25 2.01
CA GLY A 198 -8.86 -13.01 2.46
C GLY A 198 -8.77 -14.49 2.10
N SER A 199 -9.35 -15.37 2.93
CA SER A 199 -9.33 -16.82 2.67
C SER A 199 -10.13 -17.24 1.42
N LYS A 200 -11.01 -16.37 0.92
CA LYS A 200 -11.77 -16.55 -0.33
C LYS A 200 -11.34 -15.59 -1.44
N ASP A 201 -10.22 -14.89 -1.25
CA ASP A 201 -9.66 -13.96 -2.23
C ASP A 201 -8.96 -14.72 -3.36
N ILE A 202 -9.13 -14.27 -4.60
CA ILE A 202 -8.49 -14.90 -5.78
C ILE A 202 -6.96 -14.81 -5.73
N ALA A 203 -6.40 -13.82 -5.04
CA ALA A 203 -4.95 -13.67 -4.87
C ALA A 203 -4.39 -14.56 -3.75
N PHE A 204 -5.24 -15.08 -2.85
CA PHE A 204 -4.81 -15.83 -1.67
C PHE A 204 -3.85 -16.97 -1.99
N PRO A 205 -4.12 -17.89 -2.95
CA PRO A 205 -3.23 -19.03 -3.18
C PRO A 205 -1.81 -18.62 -3.61
N ASN A 206 -1.70 -17.54 -4.41
CA ASN A 206 -0.41 -17.05 -4.89
C ASN A 206 0.35 -16.32 -3.78
N LEU A 207 -0.36 -15.47 -3.05
CA LEU A 207 0.23 -14.69 -1.96
C LEU A 207 0.65 -15.57 -0.79
N ASP A 208 -0.16 -16.53 -0.39
CA ASP A 208 0.14 -17.47 0.69
C ASP A 208 1.39 -18.32 0.36
N ALA A 209 1.50 -18.81 -0.87
CA ALA A 209 2.69 -19.53 -1.32
C ALA A 209 3.96 -18.67 -1.25
N GLN A 210 3.87 -17.40 -1.67
CA GLN A 210 4.97 -16.44 -1.57
C GLN A 210 5.40 -16.22 -0.12
N ILE A 211 4.44 -15.96 0.78
CA ILE A 211 4.76 -15.68 2.19
C ILE A 211 5.43 -16.89 2.84
N LYS A 212 4.91 -18.10 2.63
CA LYS A 212 5.55 -19.34 3.11
C LYS A 212 7.00 -19.53 2.61
N ALA A 213 7.29 -19.10 1.39
CA ALA A 213 8.64 -19.10 0.88
C ALA A 213 9.53 -18.01 1.54
N MET A 214 8.97 -16.81 1.80
CA MET A 214 9.68 -15.73 2.50
C MET A 214 10.01 -16.08 3.95
N GLU A 215 9.14 -16.82 4.66
CA GLU A 215 9.37 -17.30 6.04
C GLU A 215 10.63 -18.16 6.19
N LYS A 216 11.12 -18.76 5.10
CA LYS A 216 12.38 -19.52 5.08
C LYS A 216 13.62 -18.63 5.21
N TYR A 217 13.46 -17.31 5.17
CA TYR A 217 14.53 -16.33 5.32
C TYR A 217 14.34 -15.45 6.58
N PRO A 218 14.33 -16.05 7.80
CA PRO A 218 14.03 -15.32 9.03
C PRO A 218 15.05 -14.20 9.35
N ALA A 219 16.28 -14.33 8.90
CA ALA A 219 17.31 -13.31 9.06
C ALA A 219 16.97 -12.00 8.29
N VAL A 220 16.15 -12.08 7.24
CA VAL A 220 15.73 -10.92 6.44
C VAL A 220 14.35 -10.45 6.83
N PHE A 221 13.38 -11.37 6.87
CA PHE A 221 11.96 -11.05 7.05
C PHE A 221 11.50 -11.19 8.51
N GLY A 222 11.84 -12.24 9.23
CA GLY A 222 11.58 -12.49 10.64
C GLY A 222 10.47 -11.63 11.25
N GLU A 223 10.82 -10.83 12.24
CA GLU A 223 9.89 -9.90 12.92
C GLU A 223 9.45 -8.70 12.05
N LYS A 224 10.00 -8.57 10.83
CA LYS A 224 9.68 -7.47 9.91
C LYS A 224 8.49 -7.77 9.00
N LEU A 225 8.07 -9.03 8.91
CA LEU A 225 6.96 -9.51 8.10
C LEU A 225 5.80 -9.94 9.01
N ASN A 226 4.69 -9.24 8.90
CA ASN A 226 3.41 -9.67 9.46
C ASN A 226 2.50 -10.12 8.32
N TYR A 227 1.81 -11.26 8.50
CA TYR A 227 0.87 -11.79 7.51
C TYR A 227 -0.45 -12.14 8.17
N GLU A 228 -1.53 -11.54 7.66
CA GLU A 228 -2.88 -11.77 8.16
C GLU A 228 -3.81 -12.25 7.06
N VAL A 229 -4.66 -13.20 7.40
CA VAL A 229 -5.71 -13.72 6.50
C VAL A 229 -7.07 -13.48 7.15
N LEU A 230 -7.92 -12.69 6.51
CA LEU A 230 -9.29 -12.51 6.94
C LEU A 230 -10.12 -13.70 6.50
N GLU A 231 -10.66 -14.45 7.47
CA GLU A 231 -11.57 -15.56 7.16
C GLU A 231 -12.82 -15.07 6.43
N GLY A 232 -13.12 -15.70 5.28
CA GLY A 232 -14.23 -15.33 4.41
C GLY A 232 -14.02 -14.09 3.56
N GLY A 233 -12.90 -13.36 3.73
CA GLY A 233 -12.59 -12.16 2.94
C GLY A 233 -12.45 -12.48 1.45
N VAL A 234 -12.97 -11.58 0.59
CA VAL A 234 -13.04 -11.72 -0.87
C VAL A 234 -12.25 -10.59 -1.56
N HIS A 235 -12.15 -10.65 -2.89
CA HIS A 235 -11.35 -9.71 -3.70
C HIS A 235 -12.16 -8.47 -4.11
N ASP A 236 -12.54 -7.63 -3.16
CA ASP A 236 -13.29 -6.40 -3.41
C ASP A 236 -12.87 -5.25 -2.48
N TYR A 237 -13.32 -4.02 -2.80
CA TYR A 237 -12.97 -2.83 -2.04
C TYR A 237 -13.59 -2.80 -0.64
N GLU A 238 -14.78 -3.37 -0.42
CA GLU A 238 -15.40 -3.45 0.89
C GLU A 238 -14.52 -4.24 1.87
N THR A 239 -14.04 -5.39 1.42
CA THR A 239 -13.09 -6.21 2.18
C THR A 239 -11.77 -5.47 2.41
N ILE A 240 -11.26 -4.73 1.40
CA ILE A 240 -10.01 -3.96 1.52
C ILE A 240 -10.15 -2.79 2.50
N PHE A 241 -11.28 -2.11 2.56
CA PHE A 241 -11.51 -1.06 3.56
C PHE A 241 -11.42 -1.64 4.97
N ARG A 242 -11.92 -2.86 5.19
CA ARG A 242 -11.76 -3.56 6.47
C ARG A 242 -10.28 -3.89 6.77
N TYR A 243 -9.48 -4.24 5.77
CA TYR A 243 -8.03 -4.41 5.97
C TYR A 243 -7.38 -3.10 6.38
N LEU A 244 -7.66 -2.02 5.68
CA LEU A 244 -7.11 -0.70 5.97
C LEU A 244 -7.57 -0.18 7.34
N PHE A 245 -8.83 -0.39 7.73
CA PHE A 245 -9.33 -0.06 9.07
C PHE A 245 -8.51 -0.70 10.18
N ASN A 246 -8.08 -1.96 9.99
CA ASN A 246 -7.28 -2.69 10.99
C ASN A 246 -5.78 -2.41 10.89
N ALA A 247 -5.27 -2.12 9.71
CA ALA A 247 -3.83 -1.98 9.48
C ALA A 247 -3.31 -0.55 9.64
N MET A 248 -4.09 0.48 9.28
CA MET A 248 -3.60 1.86 9.35
C MET A 248 -3.21 2.30 10.76
N PRO A 249 -3.92 1.91 11.85
CA PRO A 249 -3.52 2.27 13.22
C PRO A 249 -2.16 1.75 13.65
N VAL A 250 -1.70 0.64 13.06
CA VAL A 250 -0.39 0.05 13.40
C VAL A 250 0.74 0.54 12.50
N LEU A 251 0.42 1.20 11.38
CA LEU A 251 1.42 1.90 10.58
C LEU A 251 2.04 3.03 11.42
N PHE A 252 3.34 3.19 11.28
CA PHE A 252 4.13 4.22 11.99
C PHE A 252 4.24 4.01 13.51
N SER A 253 3.66 2.95 14.06
CA SER A 253 3.86 2.59 15.47
C SER A 253 5.33 2.25 15.71
N LYS A 254 5.87 2.70 16.85
CA LYS A 254 7.20 2.24 17.27
C LYS A 254 7.11 0.74 17.52
N PRO A 255 8.11 -0.07 17.09
CA PRO A 255 8.17 -1.45 17.52
C PRO A 255 8.14 -1.45 19.05
N GLU A 256 7.22 -2.24 19.66
CA GLU A 256 7.29 -2.49 21.09
C GLU A 256 8.67 -3.10 21.37
N ILE A 257 9.47 -2.39 22.13
CA ILE A 257 10.70 -2.95 22.69
C ILE A 257 10.19 -3.97 23.71
N GLN A 258 10.16 -5.25 23.33
CA GLN A 258 9.95 -6.30 24.30
C GLN A 258 11.12 -6.22 25.29
N ALA A 259 10.78 -5.83 26.52
CA ALA A 259 11.71 -5.71 27.63
C ALA A 259 12.12 -7.10 28.15
#